data_9434a16ea66ca1cb0ed8cbd7c9d9e0eb
#
_entry.id   9434a16ea66ca1cb0ed8cbd7c9d9e0eb
#
_cell.length_a   1.000
_cell.length_b   1.000
_cell.length_c   1.000
_cell.angle_alpha   90.00
_cell.angle_beta   90.00
_cell.angle_gamma   90.00
#
_symmetry.space_group_name_H-M   'P 1'
#
loop_
_entity.id
_entity.type
_entity.pdbx_description
1 polymer ?
#
loop_
_entity_poly.entity_id
_entity_poly.type
_entity_poly.pdbx_seq_one_letter_code
_entity_poly.pdbx_strand_id
1 'polypeptide(L)'
;MSSAPTLEEITSALEALEAEAAAAIAEAPDAAALEQLRIDLLGKKGKLSGVLGAMGKLPGDQRPVVGQRANVLKTQVQSLLQERQSALKAAALDARIASETIDVTLPPVYTPAGHRHPLLSTTDSIVEIGRAHV
;
A
#
# COMPACT_ATOMS: atom_id res chain seq x y z
N MET A 1 11.45 -27.19 -34.09
CA MET A 1 10.27 -28.01 -33.72
C MET A 1 9.99 -27.70 -32.25
N SER A 2 9.07 -26.77 -31.98
CA SER A 2 8.71 -26.42 -30.61
C SER A 2 7.82 -27.50 -30.02
N SER A 3 8.42 -28.37 -29.24
CA SER A 3 7.73 -29.35 -28.42
C SER A 3 6.70 -28.61 -27.54
N ALA A 4 5.47 -29.05 -27.51
CA ALA A 4 4.47 -28.48 -26.60
C ALA A 4 4.99 -28.68 -25.16
N PRO A 5 4.96 -27.63 -24.31
CA PRO A 5 5.46 -27.75 -22.94
C PRO A 5 4.66 -28.82 -22.20
N THR A 6 5.36 -29.72 -21.52
CA THR A 6 4.74 -30.77 -20.73
C THR A 6 4.20 -30.19 -19.41
N LEU A 7 3.24 -30.90 -18.81
CA LEU A 7 2.67 -30.50 -17.52
C LEU A 7 3.76 -30.34 -16.44
N GLU A 8 4.75 -31.24 -16.46
CA GLU A 8 5.87 -31.21 -15.51
C GLU A 8 6.77 -29.99 -15.70
N GLU A 9 7.03 -29.56 -16.94
CA GLU A 9 7.81 -28.38 -17.23
C GLU A 9 7.11 -27.11 -16.74
N ILE A 10 5.78 -27.01 -16.89
CA ILE A 10 5.01 -25.86 -16.43
C ILE A 10 4.92 -25.83 -14.90
N THR A 11 4.73 -26.97 -14.24
CA THR A 11 4.70 -27.02 -12.78
C THR A 11 6.06 -26.69 -12.17
N SER A 12 7.14 -27.19 -12.74
CA SER A 12 8.50 -26.85 -12.32
C SER A 12 8.81 -25.36 -12.54
N ALA A 13 8.36 -24.78 -13.66
CA ALA A 13 8.50 -23.35 -13.91
C ALA A 13 7.71 -22.50 -12.90
N LEU A 14 6.51 -22.93 -12.47
CA LEU A 14 5.74 -22.26 -11.43
C LEU A 14 6.44 -22.31 -10.07
N GLU A 15 6.98 -23.46 -9.68
CA GLU A 15 7.73 -23.64 -8.43
C GLU A 15 9.02 -22.79 -8.41
N ALA A 16 9.73 -22.75 -9.54
CA ALA A 16 10.91 -21.88 -9.69
C ALA A 16 10.56 -20.40 -9.58
N LEU A 17 9.44 -19.98 -10.20
CA LEU A 17 8.94 -18.60 -10.08
C LEU A 17 8.49 -18.25 -8.65
N GLU A 18 7.92 -19.20 -7.92
CA GLU A 18 7.55 -19.01 -6.51
C GLU A 18 8.78 -18.71 -5.66
N ALA A 19 9.82 -19.55 -5.81
CA ALA A 19 11.08 -19.38 -5.07
C ALA A 19 11.77 -18.06 -5.44
N GLU A 20 11.83 -17.71 -6.74
CA GLU A 20 12.41 -16.46 -7.22
C GLU A 20 11.62 -15.25 -6.70
N ALA A 21 10.29 -15.30 -6.73
CA ALA A 21 9.43 -14.25 -6.24
C ALA A 21 9.59 -14.04 -4.73
N ALA A 22 9.61 -15.12 -3.95
CA ALA A 22 9.79 -15.05 -2.50
C ALA A 22 11.15 -14.43 -2.12
N ALA A 23 12.23 -14.84 -2.78
CA ALA A 23 13.56 -14.27 -2.57
C ALA A 23 13.62 -12.79 -2.93
N ALA A 24 13.11 -12.41 -4.11
CA ALA A 24 13.10 -11.02 -4.55
C ALA A 24 12.27 -10.11 -3.63
N ILE A 25 11.12 -10.58 -3.12
CA ILE A 25 10.27 -9.84 -2.18
C ILE A 25 10.99 -9.67 -0.83
N ALA A 26 11.69 -10.69 -0.35
CA ALA A 26 12.43 -10.62 0.90
C ALA A 26 13.61 -9.61 0.84
N GLU A 27 14.29 -9.56 -0.31
CA GLU A 27 15.44 -8.67 -0.54
C GLU A 27 15.03 -7.24 -0.91
N ALA A 28 13.77 -6.96 -1.22
CA ALA A 28 13.31 -5.65 -1.62
C ALA A 28 13.53 -4.60 -0.50
N PRO A 29 14.36 -3.56 -0.74
CA PRO A 29 14.68 -2.55 0.26
C PRO A 29 13.57 -1.53 0.44
N ASP A 30 12.83 -1.21 -0.63
CA ASP A 30 11.89 -0.10 -0.69
C ASP A 30 10.52 -0.50 -1.21
N ALA A 31 9.51 0.31 -0.85
CA ALA A 31 8.14 0.15 -1.36
C ALA A 31 8.06 0.31 -2.89
N ALA A 32 8.92 1.14 -3.49
CA ALA A 32 8.99 1.32 -4.94
C ALA A 32 9.51 0.05 -5.63
N ALA A 33 10.54 -0.59 -5.07
CA ALA A 33 11.06 -1.87 -5.56
C ALA A 33 10.01 -2.98 -5.48
N LEU A 34 9.22 -3.02 -4.37
CA LEU A 34 8.10 -3.96 -4.26
C LEU A 34 7.03 -3.76 -5.32
N GLU A 35 6.71 -2.51 -5.66
CA GLU A 35 5.70 -2.25 -6.70
C GLU A 35 6.22 -2.64 -8.10
N GLN A 36 7.49 -2.44 -8.39
CA GLN A 36 8.11 -2.95 -9.62
C GLN A 36 8.05 -4.47 -9.68
N LEU A 37 8.43 -5.16 -8.60
CA LEU A 37 8.33 -6.62 -8.51
C LEU A 37 6.89 -7.12 -8.71
N ARG A 38 5.92 -6.41 -8.14
CA ARG A 38 4.50 -6.70 -8.35
C ARG A 38 4.12 -6.61 -9.82
N ILE A 39 4.57 -5.57 -10.52
CA ILE A 39 4.29 -5.37 -11.95
C ILE A 39 4.99 -6.46 -12.77
N ASP A 40 6.25 -6.79 -12.45
CA ASP A 40 7.03 -7.78 -13.16
C ASP A 40 6.53 -9.21 -12.95
N LEU A 41 5.99 -9.52 -11.79
CA LEU A 41 5.44 -10.84 -11.47
C LEU A 41 3.97 -10.99 -11.89
N LEU A 42 3.11 -10.02 -11.51
CA LEU A 42 1.66 -10.11 -11.63
C LEU A 42 1.09 -9.27 -12.78
N GLY A 43 1.90 -8.45 -13.45
CA GLY A 43 1.46 -7.60 -14.55
C GLY A 43 0.99 -8.40 -15.76
N LYS A 44 0.33 -7.71 -16.72
CA LYS A 44 -0.17 -8.31 -17.96
C LYS A 44 0.93 -8.97 -18.82
N LYS A 45 2.16 -8.48 -18.73
CA LYS A 45 3.36 -9.03 -19.38
C LYS A 45 4.31 -9.68 -18.37
N GLY A 46 3.87 -9.90 -17.13
CA GLY A 46 4.67 -10.47 -16.08
C GLY A 46 4.99 -11.95 -16.31
N LYS A 47 5.97 -12.44 -15.56
CA LYS A 47 6.43 -13.84 -15.65
C LYS A 47 5.28 -14.85 -15.45
N LEU A 48 4.38 -14.60 -14.51
CA LEU A 48 3.18 -15.41 -14.28
C LEU A 48 2.24 -15.44 -15.49
N SER A 49 2.01 -14.30 -16.12
CA SER A 49 1.18 -14.22 -17.32
C SER A 49 1.80 -14.96 -18.50
N GLY A 50 3.13 -14.98 -18.60
CA GLY A 50 3.86 -15.76 -19.61
C GLY A 50 3.64 -17.27 -19.44
N VAL A 51 3.73 -17.78 -18.21
CA VAL A 51 3.48 -19.19 -17.91
C VAL A 51 2.01 -19.56 -18.12
N LEU A 52 1.07 -18.69 -17.72
CA LEU A 52 -0.34 -18.87 -18.00
C LEU A 52 -0.66 -18.85 -19.51
N GLY A 53 0.06 -18.05 -20.30
CA GLY A 53 -0.04 -18.07 -21.76
C GLY A 53 0.42 -19.38 -22.37
N ALA A 54 1.47 -20.01 -21.83
CA ALA A 54 1.95 -21.32 -22.23
C ALA A 54 0.93 -22.43 -21.92
N MET A 55 0.12 -22.27 -20.85
CA MET A 55 -0.97 -23.16 -20.49
C MET A 55 -2.04 -23.29 -21.59
N GLY A 56 -2.22 -22.25 -22.41
CA GLY A 56 -3.15 -22.30 -23.55
C GLY A 56 -2.80 -23.37 -24.60
N LYS A 57 -1.56 -23.87 -24.62
CA LYS A 57 -1.08 -24.92 -25.50
C LYS A 57 -1.23 -26.34 -24.94
N LEU A 58 -1.65 -26.47 -23.66
CA LEU A 58 -1.89 -27.75 -23.01
C LEU A 58 -3.23 -28.39 -23.41
N PRO A 59 -3.35 -29.72 -23.33
CA PRO A 59 -4.62 -30.44 -23.46
C PRO A 59 -5.65 -29.93 -22.43
N GLY A 60 -6.93 -29.95 -22.83
CA GLY A 60 -8.04 -29.42 -22.02
C GLY A 60 -8.12 -29.97 -20.60
N ASP A 61 -7.80 -31.26 -20.43
CA ASP A 61 -7.91 -31.95 -19.13
C ASP A 61 -6.87 -31.50 -18.09
N GLN A 62 -5.73 -30.97 -18.54
CA GLN A 62 -4.63 -30.56 -17.66
C GLN A 62 -4.68 -29.06 -17.27
N ARG A 63 -5.43 -28.25 -18.04
CA ARG A 63 -5.56 -26.81 -17.80
C ARG A 63 -6.10 -26.45 -16.41
N PRO A 64 -7.15 -27.12 -15.87
CA PRO A 64 -7.69 -26.76 -14.58
C PRO A 64 -6.69 -26.97 -13.43
N VAL A 65 -5.87 -28.03 -13.52
CA VAL A 65 -4.86 -28.34 -12.49
C VAL A 65 -3.79 -27.25 -12.43
N VAL A 66 -3.26 -26.87 -13.58
CA VAL A 66 -2.25 -25.82 -13.68
C VAL A 66 -2.85 -24.46 -13.29
N GLY A 67 -4.10 -24.19 -13.70
CA GLY A 67 -4.81 -22.98 -13.31
C GLY A 67 -5.03 -22.83 -11.81
N GLN A 68 -5.37 -23.92 -11.12
CA GLN A 68 -5.48 -23.93 -9.66
C GLN A 68 -4.12 -23.62 -8.99
N ARG A 69 -3.05 -24.30 -9.42
CA ARG A 69 -1.69 -24.03 -8.89
C ARG A 69 -1.26 -22.58 -9.14
N ALA A 70 -1.47 -22.06 -10.33
CA ALA A 70 -1.16 -20.67 -10.65
C ALA A 70 -1.96 -19.67 -9.80
N ASN A 71 -3.22 -19.95 -9.48
CA ASN A 71 -4.03 -19.13 -8.59
C ASN A 71 -3.52 -19.17 -7.14
N VAL A 72 -3.16 -20.34 -6.64
CA VAL A 72 -2.56 -20.48 -5.30
C VAL A 72 -1.28 -19.66 -5.22
N LEU A 73 -0.39 -19.82 -6.18
CA LEU A 73 0.87 -19.08 -6.26
C LEU A 73 0.63 -17.57 -6.33
N LYS A 74 -0.32 -17.11 -7.14
CA LYS A 74 -0.71 -15.70 -7.20
C LYS A 74 -1.15 -15.17 -5.83
N THR A 75 -1.97 -15.93 -5.11
CA THR A 75 -2.45 -15.53 -3.78
C THR A 75 -1.30 -15.49 -2.77
N GLN A 76 -0.40 -16.46 -2.79
CA GLN A 76 0.79 -16.48 -1.93
C GLN A 76 1.71 -15.30 -2.20
N VAL A 77 2.03 -15.01 -3.47
CA VAL A 77 2.85 -13.86 -3.83
C VAL A 77 2.18 -12.54 -3.41
N GLN A 78 0.86 -12.43 -3.56
CA GLN A 78 0.12 -11.24 -3.12
C GLN A 78 0.16 -11.06 -1.59
N SER A 79 0.03 -12.14 -0.82
CA SER A 79 0.11 -12.07 0.64
C SER A 79 1.51 -11.67 1.11
N LEU A 80 2.57 -12.26 0.52
CA LEU A 80 3.95 -11.89 0.83
C LEU A 80 4.26 -10.42 0.49
N LEU A 81 3.80 -9.94 -0.66
CA LEU A 81 3.95 -8.54 -1.04
C LEU A 81 3.26 -7.60 -0.05
N GLN A 82 2.04 -7.94 0.36
CA GLN A 82 1.26 -7.13 1.31
C GLN A 82 1.91 -7.12 2.70
N GLU A 83 2.38 -8.26 3.17
CA GLU A 83 3.09 -8.38 4.43
C GLU A 83 4.37 -7.54 4.44
N ARG A 84 5.19 -7.69 3.40
CA ARG A 84 6.43 -6.90 3.28
C ARG A 84 6.15 -5.41 3.16
N GLN A 85 5.12 -5.02 2.40
CA GLN A 85 4.70 -3.62 2.28
C GLN A 85 4.26 -3.04 3.63
N SER A 86 3.52 -3.81 4.44
CA SER A 86 3.10 -3.36 5.77
C SER A 86 4.29 -3.20 6.71
N ALA A 87 5.25 -4.14 6.68
CA ALA A 87 6.48 -4.06 7.47
C ALA A 87 7.33 -2.84 7.09
N LEU A 88 7.51 -2.56 5.80
CA LEU A 88 8.23 -1.37 5.34
C LEU A 88 7.53 -0.07 5.73
N LYS A 89 6.20 -0.02 5.65
CA LYS A 89 5.42 1.16 6.11
C LYS A 89 5.56 1.38 7.61
N ALA A 90 5.53 0.32 8.41
CA ALA A 90 5.73 0.40 9.85
C ALA A 90 7.13 0.91 10.19
N ALA A 91 8.17 0.34 9.57
CA ALA A 91 9.55 0.78 9.77
C ALA A 91 9.78 2.25 9.34
N ALA A 92 9.17 2.68 8.23
CA ALA A 92 9.24 4.06 7.78
C ALA A 92 8.52 5.02 8.75
N LEU A 93 7.39 4.60 9.32
CA LEU A 93 6.67 5.37 10.33
C LEU A 93 7.49 5.50 11.62
N ASP A 94 8.07 4.41 12.09
CA ASP A 94 8.92 4.42 13.29
C ASP A 94 10.14 5.33 13.11
N ALA A 95 10.80 5.26 11.96
CA ALA A 95 11.92 6.13 11.62
C ALA A 95 11.49 7.61 11.57
N ARG A 96 10.29 7.88 11.05
CA ARG A 96 9.73 9.21 11.01
C ARG A 96 9.39 9.73 12.41
N ILE A 97 8.75 8.93 13.26
CA ILE A 97 8.46 9.27 14.65
C ILE A 97 9.74 9.58 15.43
N ALA A 98 10.80 8.79 15.19
CA ALA A 98 12.10 9.01 15.85
C ALA A 98 12.80 10.30 15.40
N SER A 99 12.58 10.74 14.17
CA SER A 99 13.18 11.97 13.60
C SER A 99 12.36 13.23 13.85
N GLU A 100 11.03 13.12 13.94
CA GLU A 100 10.12 14.24 14.17
C GLU A 100 9.88 14.43 15.68
N THR A 101 10.83 15.06 16.38
CA THR A 101 10.64 15.49 17.78
C THR A 101 10.01 16.87 17.81
N ILE A 102 8.82 16.95 18.39
CA ILE A 102 8.15 18.23 18.65
C ILE A 102 8.44 18.63 20.09
N ASP A 103 9.05 19.78 20.29
CA ASP A 103 9.25 20.35 21.61
C ASP A 103 7.92 20.93 22.12
N VAL A 104 7.24 20.17 22.97
CA VAL A 104 5.97 20.57 23.60
C VAL A 104 6.16 21.54 24.79
N THR A 105 7.41 21.82 25.18
CA THR A 105 7.72 22.75 26.27
C THR A 105 7.74 24.20 25.84
N LEU A 106 7.72 24.45 24.51
CA LEU A 106 7.60 25.81 23.99
C LEU A 106 6.24 26.41 24.42
N PRO A 107 6.25 27.62 25.03
CA PRO A 107 5.00 28.27 25.40
C PRO A 107 4.15 28.46 24.14
N PRO A 108 2.81 28.30 24.25
CA PRO A 108 1.94 28.52 23.12
C PRO A 108 2.09 29.95 22.63
N VAL A 109 2.15 30.14 21.32
CA VAL A 109 2.12 31.48 20.74
C VAL A 109 0.86 32.18 21.27
N TYR A 110 1.07 33.25 22.03
CA TYR A 110 -0.05 34.03 22.55
C TYR A 110 -0.85 34.59 21.37
N THR A 111 -2.00 34.00 21.12
CA THR A 111 -3.00 34.56 20.23
C THR A 111 -3.81 35.54 21.09
N PRO A 112 -3.68 36.84 20.87
CA PRO A 112 -4.49 37.82 21.63
C PRO A 112 -5.96 37.49 21.42
N ALA A 113 -6.70 37.42 22.54
CA ALA A 113 -8.14 37.21 22.46
C ALA A 113 -8.73 38.27 21.54
N GLY A 114 -9.52 37.84 20.58
CA GLY A 114 -10.14 38.76 19.62
C GLY A 114 -10.95 39.84 20.37
N HIS A 115 -10.85 41.06 19.93
CA HIS A 115 -11.65 42.15 20.49
C HIS A 115 -13.11 42.03 20.03
N ARG A 116 -14.03 42.37 20.90
CA ARG A 116 -15.46 42.46 20.54
C ARG A 116 -15.64 43.46 19.40
N HIS A 117 -16.48 43.11 18.44
CA HIS A 117 -16.77 44.04 17.35
C HIS A 117 -17.34 45.34 17.89
N PRO A 118 -16.89 46.55 17.42
CA PRO A 118 -17.32 47.82 17.94
C PRO A 118 -18.84 48.02 18.00
N LEU A 119 -19.58 47.52 16.99
CA LEU A 119 -21.04 47.55 16.98
C LEU A 119 -21.67 46.82 18.17
N LEU A 120 -21.12 45.64 18.55
CA LEU A 120 -21.64 44.90 19.69
C LEU A 120 -21.37 45.59 21.00
N SER A 121 -20.22 46.24 21.17
CA SER A 121 -19.93 47.02 22.37
C SER A 121 -20.81 48.28 22.46
N THR A 122 -21.11 48.94 21.35
CA THR A 122 -22.02 50.06 21.28
C THR A 122 -23.46 49.64 21.60
N THR A 123 -23.91 48.53 21.07
CA THR A 123 -25.24 47.96 21.36
C THR A 123 -25.41 47.66 22.84
N ASP A 124 -24.40 47.05 23.47
CA ASP A 124 -24.42 46.74 24.90
C ASP A 124 -24.51 48.06 25.73
N SER A 125 -23.75 49.08 25.36
CA SER A 125 -23.81 50.38 26.02
C SER A 125 -25.20 51.06 25.90
N ILE A 126 -25.83 50.99 24.73
CA ILE A 126 -27.19 51.54 24.52
C ILE A 126 -28.23 50.78 25.38
N VAL A 127 -28.12 49.45 25.41
CA VAL A 127 -29.02 48.61 26.22
C VAL A 127 -28.85 48.89 27.70
N GLU A 128 -27.61 49.12 28.16
CA GLU A 128 -27.32 49.47 29.56
C GLU A 128 -27.93 50.83 29.95
N ILE A 129 -27.78 51.82 29.10
CA ILE A 129 -28.42 53.16 29.29
C ILE A 129 -29.95 53.03 29.32
N GLY A 130 -30.52 52.20 28.41
CA GLY A 130 -31.99 51.97 28.39
C GLY A 130 -32.53 51.28 29.65
N ARG A 131 -31.72 50.41 30.26
CA ARG A 131 -32.09 49.74 31.54
C ARG A 131 -31.99 50.67 32.75
N ALA A 132 -31.12 51.61 32.73
CA ALA A 132 -30.97 52.58 33.84
C ALA A 132 -32.11 53.63 33.91
N HIS A 133 -32.98 53.69 32.91
CA HIS A 133 -34.04 54.68 32.79
C HIS A 133 -35.45 54.11 33.06
N VAL A 134 -35.56 52.83 33.48
CA VAL A 134 -36.77 52.20 33.96
C VAL A 134 -36.68 51.99 35.46
#